data_a761ccd59bbfb443087268a7aca367e0
#
_entry.id   a761ccd59bbfb443087268a7aca367e0
#
_cell.length_a   1.000
_cell.length_b   1.000
_cell.length_c   1.000
_cell.angle_alpha   90.00
_cell.angle_beta   90.00
_cell.angle_gamma   90.00
#
_symmetry.space_group_name_H-M   'P 1'
#
loop_
_entity.id
_entity.type
_entity.pdbx_description
1 polymer ?
#
loop_
_entity_poly.entity_id
_entity_poly.type
_entity_poly.pdbx_seq_one_letter_code
_entity_poly.pdbx_strand_id
1 'polypeptide(L)'
;MTKNIRKVSNIRYASIREMDISNGEGVGVALFVQGCPFNPHCYNCFNPDTWDFNSGKEWTPEIKDKFLELIDRPYIKRVSILGGEPLASENLDGVLDLVTEINKRYNFQKVDSANPCKIRVSEDKNTDKIRLLSSHKNIWLYTGYKLIIDYSESKRQRKTVFTLLPYANTNVVNDINEYRMLCENDDKRRMIAESVDFIVDGRYIDSQRDISLKWRGSSNQRVISVQESLKQGKVITLE
;
A
#
# COMPACT_ATOMS: atom_id res chain seq x y z
N MET A 1 33.26 -11.99 -8.04
CA MET A 1 32.38 -11.24 -7.09
C MET A 1 31.37 -10.47 -7.92
N THR A 2 30.24 -11.06 -8.23
CA THR A 2 29.14 -10.42 -8.97
C THR A 2 28.40 -9.49 -8.01
N LYS A 3 28.57 -8.19 -8.20
CA LYS A 3 27.75 -7.18 -7.54
C LYS A 3 26.29 -7.42 -7.95
N ASN A 4 25.45 -7.88 -7.04
CA ASN A 4 24.00 -7.81 -7.17
C ASN A 4 23.64 -6.34 -7.33
N ILE A 5 23.47 -5.90 -8.57
CA ILE A 5 22.87 -4.61 -8.89
C ILE A 5 21.39 -4.75 -8.47
N ARG A 6 21.05 -4.23 -7.29
CA ARG A 6 19.64 -4.06 -6.91
C ARG A 6 18.99 -3.25 -8.03
N LYS A 7 18.00 -3.84 -8.68
CA LYS A 7 17.18 -3.14 -9.68
C LYS A 7 16.57 -1.93 -8.96
N VAL A 8 17.04 -0.75 -9.31
CA VAL A 8 16.51 0.50 -8.75
C VAL A 8 15.06 0.58 -9.21
N SER A 9 14.12 0.67 -8.29
CA SER A 9 12.72 0.88 -8.63
C SER A 9 12.57 2.26 -9.26
N ASN A 10 12.02 2.34 -10.47
CA ASN A 10 11.86 3.60 -11.22
C ASN A 10 10.66 4.43 -10.75
N ILE A 11 10.24 4.33 -9.48
CA ILE A 11 9.15 5.16 -9.01
C ILE A 11 9.59 6.61 -8.83
N ARG A 12 8.64 7.50 -9.01
CA ARG A 12 8.79 8.94 -8.75
C ARG A 12 7.82 9.36 -7.64
N TYR A 13 8.14 10.43 -6.97
CA TYR A 13 7.28 10.98 -5.92
C TYR A 13 7.10 12.50 -6.08
N ALA A 14 5.93 12.99 -5.72
CA ALA A 14 5.60 14.41 -5.71
C ALA A 14 6.15 15.09 -4.45
N SER A 15 5.84 14.52 -3.27
CA SER A 15 6.22 15.09 -1.99
C SER A 15 6.30 14.06 -0.88
N ILE A 16 7.02 14.43 0.18
CA ILE A 16 7.06 13.74 1.47
C ILE A 16 6.57 14.74 2.52
N ARG A 17 5.58 14.34 3.32
CA ARG A 17 5.17 15.11 4.51
C ARG A 17 5.72 14.45 5.75
N GLU A 18 6.61 15.14 6.45
CA GLU A 18 7.34 14.61 7.61
C GLU A 18 6.47 14.47 8.87
N MET A 19 5.42 15.31 8.96
CA MET A 19 4.42 15.28 10.03
C MET A 19 3.04 15.40 9.41
N ASP A 20 2.44 14.27 9.13
CA ASP A 20 1.10 14.17 8.57
C ASP A 20 0.10 13.73 9.64
N ILE A 21 -1.03 14.44 9.74
CA ILE A 21 -2.12 14.15 10.69
C ILE A 21 -3.45 13.86 9.99
N SER A 22 -3.51 13.98 8.66
CA SER A 22 -4.75 13.89 7.89
C SER A 22 -4.96 12.57 7.16
N ASN A 23 -3.87 11.84 6.85
CA ASN A 23 -3.94 10.64 6.03
C ASN A 23 -3.83 9.36 6.88
N GLY A 24 -4.72 9.20 7.86
CA GLY A 24 -4.79 8.06 8.77
C GLY A 24 -4.70 8.47 10.24
N GLU A 25 -4.79 7.51 11.14
CA GLU A 25 -4.82 7.74 12.57
C GLU A 25 -3.44 8.10 13.13
N GLY A 26 -3.39 9.11 14.01
CA GLY A 26 -2.17 9.56 14.70
C GLY A 26 -1.22 10.36 13.82
N VAL A 27 -0.04 10.66 14.36
CA VAL A 27 1.02 11.37 13.64
C VAL A 27 1.79 10.39 12.77
N GLY A 28 1.97 10.73 11.50
CA GLY A 28 2.65 9.88 10.53
C GLY A 28 3.57 10.64 9.59
N VAL A 29 4.26 9.88 8.75
CA VAL A 29 4.96 10.35 7.56
C VAL A 29 4.14 9.92 6.34
N ALA A 30 3.95 10.82 5.38
CA ALA A 30 3.20 10.51 4.17
C ALA A 30 4.07 10.66 2.91
N LEU A 31 4.05 9.64 2.06
CA LEU A 31 4.68 9.61 0.75
C LEU A 31 3.61 9.78 -0.32
N PHE A 32 3.71 10.84 -1.12
CA PHE A 32 2.88 11.08 -2.28
C PHE A 32 3.62 10.58 -3.53
N VAL A 33 3.26 9.40 -4.02
CA VAL A 33 3.83 8.85 -5.25
C VAL A 33 3.34 9.62 -6.47
N GLN A 34 4.10 9.57 -7.56
CA GLN A 34 3.77 10.19 -8.83
C GLN A 34 3.13 9.17 -9.77
N GLY A 35 2.23 9.64 -10.62
CA GLY A 35 1.55 8.87 -11.65
C GLY A 35 0.19 8.32 -11.22
N CYS A 36 -0.81 8.52 -12.07
CA CYS A 36 -2.16 7.97 -11.91
C CYS A 36 -2.69 7.47 -13.26
N PRO A 37 -3.02 6.17 -13.41
CA PRO A 37 -3.41 5.57 -14.68
C PRO A 37 -4.89 5.79 -15.04
N PHE A 38 -5.69 6.34 -14.12
CA PHE A 38 -7.13 6.45 -14.35
C PHE A 38 -7.46 7.50 -15.41
N ASN A 39 -8.24 7.10 -16.42
CA ASN A 39 -8.73 8.00 -17.46
C ASN A 39 -10.26 7.82 -17.63
N PRO A 40 -11.07 8.88 -17.42
CA PRO A 40 -10.66 10.20 -16.93
C PRO A 40 -10.18 10.14 -15.47
N HIS A 41 -9.33 11.08 -15.06
CA HIS A 41 -8.98 11.28 -13.67
C HIS A 41 -10.20 11.67 -12.82
N CYS A 42 -10.09 11.55 -11.49
CA CYS A 42 -11.16 11.99 -10.59
C CYS A 42 -11.39 13.49 -10.75
N TYR A 43 -12.63 13.89 -10.98
CA TYR A 43 -12.99 15.30 -11.00
C TYR A 43 -12.71 15.94 -9.64
N ASN A 44 -12.10 17.12 -9.61
CA ASN A 44 -11.64 17.79 -8.38
C ASN A 44 -10.74 16.93 -7.48
N CYS A 45 -9.88 16.12 -8.08
CA CYS A 45 -8.87 15.36 -7.33
C CYS A 45 -8.07 16.25 -6.37
N PHE A 46 -7.80 15.76 -5.16
CA PHE A 46 -7.02 16.52 -4.16
C PHE A 46 -5.54 16.67 -4.54
N ASN A 47 -5.02 15.82 -5.43
CA ASN A 47 -3.61 15.75 -5.81
C ASN A 47 -3.43 15.76 -7.34
N PRO A 48 -3.96 16.77 -8.09
CA PRO A 48 -3.88 16.75 -9.55
C PRO A 48 -2.44 16.81 -10.06
N ASP A 49 -1.52 17.42 -9.32
CA ASP A 49 -0.09 17.49 -9.65
C ASP A 49 0.61 16.12 -9.64
N THR A 50 -0.05 15.09 -9.12
CA THR A 50 0.49 13.73 -9.08
C THR A 50 0.05 12.84 -10.24
N TRP A 51 -0.62 13.35 -11.27
CA TRP A 51 -1.18 12.51 -12.33
C TRP A 51 -0.13 12.02 -13.34
N ASP A 52 0.83 12.88 -13.70
CA ASP A 52 1.84 12.56 -14.70
C ASP A 52 2.96 11.69 -14.11
N PHE A 53 3.17 10.50 -14.69
CA PHE A 53 4.22 9.56 -14.28
C PHE A 53 5.64 10.10 -14.45
N ASN A 54 5.85 11.06 -15.35
CA ASN A 54 7.19 11.61 -15.64
C ASN A 54 7.54 12.83 -14.78
N SER A 55 6.56 13.39 -14.07
CA SER A 55 6.75 14.53 -13.17
C SER A 55 7.30 14.12 -11.80
N GLY A 56 7.47 15.10 -10.91
CA GLY A 56 7.98 14.87 -9.55
C GLY A 56 9.46 14.56 -9.50
N LYS A 57 9.90 13.92 -8.42
CA LYS A 57 11.30 13.61 -8.10
C LYS A 57 11.55 12.12 -8.19
N GLU A 58 12.79 11.73 -8.51
CA GLU A 58 13.20 10.32 -8.51
C GLU A 58 13.28 9.77 -7.09
N TRP A 59 12.75 8.56 -6.90
CA TRP A 59 12.84 7.81 -5.65
C TRP A 59 14.15 7.02 -5.62
N THR A 60 15.24 7.68 -5.24
CA THR A 60 16.55 7.06 -5.15
C THR A 60 16.73 6.30 -3.82
N PRO A 61 17.73 5.39 -3.72
CA PRO A 61 18.06 4.74 -2.45
C PRO A 61 18.30 5.73 -1.31
N GLU A 62 18.98 6.86 -1.60
CA GLU A 62 19.28 7.88 -0.61
C GLU A 62 18.01 8.60 -0.09
N ILE A 63 17.01 8.81 -0.98
CA ILE A 63 15.71 9.36 -0.61
C ILE A 63 14.93 8.35 0.22
N LYS A 64 14.97 7.07 -0.16
CA LYS A 64 14.36 5.99 0.63
C LYS A 64 14.95 5.93 2.04
N ASP A 65 16.28 6.00 2.17
CA ASP A 65 16.94 5.97 3.48
C ASP A 65 16.53 7.17 4.35
N LYS A 66 16.51 8.38 3.77
CA LYS A 66 15.99 9.58 4.46
C LYS A 66 14.54 9.43 4.88
N PHE A 67 13.69 8.84 4.03
CA PHE A 67 12.30 8.58 4.37
C PHE A 67 12.17 7.61 5.54
N LEU A 68 12.99 6.56 5.57
CA LEU A 68 13.02 5.60 6.67
C LEU A 68 13.53 6.23 7.98
N GLU A 69 14.50 7.15 7.92
CA GLU A 69 14.94 7.94 9.08
C GLU A 69 13.80 8.81 9.67
N LEU A 70 12.91 9.36 8.83
CA LEU A 70 11.73 10.08 9.32
C LEU A 70 10.77 9.14 10.07
N ILE A 71 10.63 7.90 9.62
CA ILE A 71 9.80 6.89 10.26
C ILE A 71 10.38 6.43 11.60
N ASP A 72 11.71 6.45 11.77
CA ASP A 72 12.38 6.05 13.01
C ASP A 72 12.06 6.97 14.21
N ARG A 73 11.59 8.16 13.97
CA ARG A 73 11.22 9.10 15.04
C ARG A 73 10.18 8.47 15.98
N PRO A 74 10.35 8.54 17.31
CA PRO A 74 9.54 7.76 18.27
C PRO A 74 8.06 8.17 18.30
N TYR A 75 7.75 9.41 17.94
CA TYR A 75 6.38 9.91 17.88
C TYR A 75 5.65 9.54 16.57
N ILE A 76 6.36 9.10 15.53
CA ILE A 76 5.74 8.62 14.31
C ILE A 76 5.13 7.23 14.56
N LYS A 77 3.84 7.09 14.33
CA LYS A 77 3.08 5.85 14.52
C LYS A 77 2.56 5.26 13.21
N ARG A 78 2.64 6.05 12.13
CA ARG A 78 2.01 5.73 10.86
C ARG A 78 2.90 6.11 9.67
N VAL A 79 2.78 5.32 8.62
CA VAL A 79 3.26 5.64 7.27
C VAL A 79 2.07 5.60 6.33
N SER A 80 1.86 6.66 5.56
CA SER A 80 0.78 6.71 4.56
C SER A 80 1.38 6.80 3.15
N ILE A 81 0.95 5.93 2.26
CA ILE A 81 1.38 5.89 0.86
C ILE A 81 0.16 6.25 0.01
N LEU A 82 0.25 7.36 -0.69
CA LEU A 82 -0.83 7.98 -1.45
C LEU A 82 -0.27 8.86 -2.57
N GLY A 83 -1.07 9.77 -3.11
CA GLY A 83 -0.65 10.77 -4.12
C GLY A 83 -1.33 10.53 -5.43
N GLY A 84 -0.63 10.06 -6.45
CA GLY A 84 -1.18 9.52 -7.69
C GLY A 84 -1.89 8.19 -7.42
N GLU A 85 -1.38 7.11 -7.97
CA GLU A 85 -1.91 5.77 -7.68
C GLU A 85 -0.77 4.82 -7.27
N PRO A 86 -0.62 4.51 -5.98
CA PRO A 86 0.44 3.63 -5.51
C PRO A 86 0.40 2.23 -6.12
N LEU A 87 -0.78 1.77 -6.53
CA LEU A 87 -0.98 0.45 -7.14
C LEU A 87 -0.98 0.49 -8.68
N ALA A 88 -0.61 1.63 -9.30
CA ALA A 88 -0.31 1.67 -10.73
C ALA A 88 0.84 0.71 -11.07
N SER A 89 0.79 0.10 -12.25
CA SER A 89 1.79 -0.88 -12.69
C SER A 89 3.22 -0.37 -12.57
N GLU A 90 3.42 0.90 -12.87
CA GLU A 90 4.71 1.61 -12.83
C GLU A 90 5.24 1.79 -11.40
N ASN A 91 4.34 1.86 -10.41
CA ASN A 91 4.68 2.11 -9.01
C ASN A 91 4.86 0.83 -8.19
N LEU A 92 4.37 -0.33 -8.66
CA LEU A 92 4.27 -1.55 -7.87
C LEU A 92 5.60 -2.01 -7.27
N ASP A 93 6.67 -2.05 -8.07
CA ASP A 93 7.97 -2.54 -7.60
C ASP A 93 8.53 -1.68 -6.46
N GLY A 94 8.41 -0.36 -6.57
CA GLY A 94 8.91 0.55 -5.54
C GLY A 94 8.04 0.58 -4.29
N VAL A 95 6.73 0.52 -4.45
CA VAL A 95 5.80 0.47 -3.31
C VAL A 95 5.95 -0.86 -2.57
N LEU A 96 6.06 -1.99 -3.28
CA LEU A 96 6.29 -3.30 -2.67
C LEU A 96 7.62 -3.35 -1.91
N ASP A 97 8.71 -2.84 -2.50
CA ASP A 97 10.02 -2.75 -1.86
C ASP A 97 9.94 -1.90 -0.57
N LEU A 98 9.29 -0.74 -0.63
CA LEU A 98 9.12 0.15 0.53
C LEU A 98 8.31 -0.52 1.65
N VAL A 99 7.13 -1.07 1.33
CA VAL A 99 6.24 -1.74 2.30
C VAL A 99 6.96 -2.93 2.95
N THR A 100 7.68 -3.71 2.15
CA THR A 100 8.47 -4.85 2.64
C THR A 100 9.55 -4.40 3.61
N GLU A 101 10.27 -3.33 3.30
CA GLU A 101 11.33 -2.79 4.16
C GLU A 101 10.77 -2.23 5.47
N ILE A 102 9.63 -1.50 5.42
CA ILE A 102 8.96 -1.00 6.62
C ILE A 102 8.52 -2.17 7.51
N ASN A 103 7.88 -3.18 6.94
CA ASN A 103 7.45 -4.35 7.71
C ASN A 103 8.63 -5.09 8.32
N LYS A 104 9.73 -5.23 7.59
CA LYS A 104 10.96 -5.84 8.10
C LYS A 104 11.56 -5.08 9.28
N ARG A 105 11.55 -3.73 9.24
CA ARG A 105 12.16 -2.90 10.29
C ARG A 105 11.27 -2.75 11.53
N TYR A 106 9.94 -2.67 11.34
CA TYR A 106 9.05 -2.21 12.41
C TYR A 106 7.91 -3.18 12.76
N ASN A 107 7.58 -4.15 11.87
CA ASN A 107 6.34 -4.93 11.98
C ASN A 107 6.58 -6.45 11.96
N PHE A 108 7.61 -6.95 12.59
CA PHE A 108 8.07 -8.35 12.55
C PHE A 108 7.00 -9.43 12.81
N GLN A 109 5.84 -9.07 13.36
CA GLN A 109 4.80 -10.05 13.69
C GLN A 109 3.88 -10.44 12.51
N LYS A 110 4.00 -9.78 11.35
CA LYS A 110 3.16 -10.08 10.17
C LYS A 110 3.68 -11.23 9.30
N VAL A 111 4.85 -11.74 9.60
CA VAL A 111 5.46 -12.83 8.83
C VAL A 111 5.18 -14.14 9.54
N ASP A 112 3.93 -14.61 9.52
CA ASP A 112 3.68 -16.00 9.91
C ASP A 112 2.54 -16.67 9.14
N SER A 113 2.86 -17.88 8.75
CA SER A 113 2.15 -19.13 8.54
C SER A 113 1.68 -19.53 7.16
N ALA A 114 1.80 -18.75 6.09
CA ALA A 114 1.41 -19.24 4.77
C ALA A 114 2.43 -18.97 3.63
N ASN A 115 3.56 -18.32 3.89
CA ASN A 115 4.53 -18.01 2.83
C ASN A 115 5.98 -18.31 3.26
N PRO A 116 6.83 -18.95 2.39
CA PRO A 116 8.13 -19.50 2.77
C PRO A 116 9.25 -18.47 2.97
N CYS A 117 8.97 -17.20 3.12
CA CYS A 117 9.94 -16.21 3.58
C CYS A 117 9.96 -16.13 5.12
N LYS A 118 10.22 -17.26 5.78
CA LYS A 118 10.41 -17.30 7.24
C LYS A 118 11.68 -16.56 7.63
N ILE A 119 11.57 -15.38 8.14
CA ILE A 119 12.63 -14.74 8.92
C ILE A 119 12.53 -15.33 10.33
N ARG A 120 13.49 -16.21 10.68
CA ARG A 120 13.65 -16.68 12.07
C ARG A 120 14.10 -15.49 12.92
N VAL A 121 13.27 -15.08 13.86
CA VAL A 121 13.66 -14.19 14.94
C VAL A 121 14.54 -14.99 15.89
N SER A 122 15.76 -14.50 16.19
CA SER A 122 16.60 -15.05 17.24
C SER A 122 15.89 -14.88 18.58
N GLU A 123 15.74 -15.98 19.31
CA GLU A 123 15.16 -16.03 20.65
C GLU A 123 16.07 -15.31 21.67
N ASP A 124 15.83 -14.03 21.91
CA ASP A 124 16.37 -13.38 23.10
C ASP A 124 15.22 -12.77 23.93
N LYS A 125 15.10 -13.32 25.13
CA LYS A 125 13.85 -13.55 25.85
C LYS A 125 13.36 -12.41 26.74
N ASN A 126 13.36 -11.16 26.51
CA ASN A 126 12.48 -10.24 27.27
C ASN A 126 12.55 -8.74 26.93
N THR A 127 13.68 -8.24 26.46
CA THR A 127 13.86 -6.84 26.12
C THR A 127 13.36 -6.49 24.72
N ASP A 128 13.44 -7.46 23.80
CA ASP A 128 13.10 -7.25 22.39
C ASP A 128 11.59 -7.18 22.12
N LYS A 129 10.78 -7.93 22.89
CA LYS A 129 9.32 -7.92 22.71
C LYS A 129 8.68 -6.57 23.06
N ILE A 130 9.20 -5.89 24.08
CA ILE A 130 8.73 -4.54 24.48
C ILE A 130 9.18 -3.50 23.46
N ARG A 131 10.41 -3.64 22.94
CA ARG A 131 10.94 -2.74 21.91
C ARG A 131 10.19 -2.91 20.57
N LEU A 132 9.85 -4.13 20.19
CA LEU A 132 9.05 -4.45 18.99
C LEU A 132 7.64 -3.87 19.06
N LEU A 133 6.95 -4.00 20.20
CA LEU A 133 5.60 -3.43 20.40
C LEU A 133 5.60 -1.89 20.38
N SER A 134 6.69 -1.26 20.84
CA SER A 134 6.83 0.19 20.82
C SER A 134 7.22 0.77 19.47
N SER A 135 7.74 -0.05 18.56
CA SER A 135 8.24 0.36 17.24
C SER A 135 7.26 0.12 16.10
N HIS A 136 6.14 -0.58 16.34
CA HIS A 136 5.16 -0.85 15.29
C HIS A 136 4.69 0.42 14.59
N LYS A 137 4.69 0.40 13.26
CA LYS A 137 4.25 1.50 12.40
C LYS A 137 3.09 1.03 11.53
N ASN A 138 1.92 1.59 11.72
CA ASN A 138 0.77 1.28 10.88
C ASN A 138 0.99 1.79 9.46
N ILE A 139 0.80 0.93 8.47
CA ILE A 139 0.91 1.30 7.05
C ILE A 139 -0.49 1.52 6.50
N TRP A 140 -0.73 2.73 5.99
CA TRP A 140 -1.95 3.15 5.32
C TRP A 140 -1.70 3.30 3.83
N LEU A 141 -2.52 2.67 3.01
CA LEU A 141 -2.46 2.74 1.55
C LEU A 141 -3.74 3.36 1.00
N TYR A 142 -3.60 4.36 0.15
CA TYR A 142 -4.70 5.02 -0.54
C TYR A 142 -4.69 4.62 -2.01
N THR A 143 -5.81 4.11 -2.50
CA THR A 143 -5.91 3.64 -3.89
C THR A 143 -7.30 3.90 -4.49
N GLY A 144 -7.33 4.19 -5.78
CA GLY A 144 -8.58 4.24 -6.55
C GLY A 144 -9.11 2.86 -6.94
N TYR A 145 -8.33 1.80 -6.77
CA TYR A 145 -8.80 0.43 -6.94
C TYR A 145 -9.77 0.06 -5.82
N LYS A 146 -10.62 -0.95 -6.07
CA LYS A 146 -11.55 -1.47 -5.07
C LYS A 146 -11.12 -2.85 -4.59
N LEU A 147 -10.97 -3.01 -3.30
CA LEU A 147 -10.63 -4.27 -2.68
C LEU A 147 -11.86 -5.20 -2.62
N ILE A 148 -11.74 -6.37 -3.20
CA ILE A 148 -12.72 -7.45 -3.11
C ILE A 148 -12.03 -8.65 -2.44
N ILE A 149 -12.72 -9.25 -1.47
CA ILE A 149 -12.31 -10.52 -0.90
C ILE A 149 -13.27 -11.56 -1.45
N ASP A 150 -12.76 -12.42 -2.30
CA ASP A 150 -13.55 -13.51 -2.87
C ASP A 150 -13.26 -14.80 -2.11
N TYR A 151 -14.31 -15.45 -1.66
CA TYR A 151 -14.23 -16.70 -0.93
C TYR A 151 -14.46 -17.85 -1.93
N SER A 152 -13.39 -18.28 -2.61
CA SER A 152 -13.52 -19.48 -3.43
C SER A 152 -13.45 -20.72 -2.53
N GLU A 153 -14.59 -21.37 -2.33
CA GLU A 153 -14.69 -22.74 -1.83
C GLU A 153 -14.16 -23.75 -2.86
N SER A 154 -12.89 -23.72 -3.17
CA SER A 154 -12.26 -24.85 -3.85
C SER A 154 -11.89 -25.90 -2.82
N LYS A 155 -12.37 -27.09 -3.03
CA LYS A 155 -12.52 -28.27 -2.17
C LYS A 155 -11.36 -28.74 -1.26
N ARG A 156 -10.29 -27.99 -1.01
CA ARG A 156 -9.22 -28.41 -0.04
C ARG A 156 -8.36 -27.30 0.57
N GLN A 157 -8.50 -26.04 0.21
CA GLN A 157 -7.75 -24.96 0.86
C GLN A 157 -8.62 -23.70 0.93
N ARG A 158 -8.89 -23.21 2.15
CA ARG A 158 -9.47 -21.89 2.39
C ARG A 158 -8.43 -20.85 1.94
N LYS A 159 -8.55 -20.34 0.74
CA LYS A 159 -7.68 -19.29 0.22
C LYS A 159 -8.50 -18.02 0.10
N THR A 160 -8.26 -17.07 0.99
CA THR A 160 -8.76 -15.71 0.84
C THR A 160 -8.04 -15.08 -0.33
N VAL A 161 -8.74 -14.75 -1.39
CA VAL A 161 -8.19 -14.10 -2.57
C VAL A 161 -8.53 -12.62 -2.49
N PHE A 162 -7.50 -11.78 -2.31
CA PHE A 162 -7.62 -10.35 -2.50
C PHE A 162 -7.57 -10.04 -3.99
N THR A 163 -8.61 -9.41 -4.49
CA THR A 163 -8.62 -8.88 -5.85
C THR A 163 -8.81 -7.38 -5.79
N LEU A 164 -7.89 -6.65 -6.37
CA LEU A 164 -7.98 -5.22 -6.56
C LEU A 164 -8.47 -4.98 -7.99
N LEU A 165 -9.76 -4.69 -8.13
CA LEU A 165 -10.35 -4.41 -9.43
C LEU A 165 -10.12 -2.94 -9.80
N PRO A 166 -9.57 -2.66 -11.01
CA PRO A 166 -9.65 -1.33 -11.57
C PRO A 166 -11.14 -0.98 -11.74
N TYR A 167 -11.51 0.23 -11.37
CA TYR A 167 -12.87 0.71 -11.57
C TYR A 167 -13.14 0.81 -13.09
N ALA A 168 -13.87 -0.18 -13.61
CA ALA A 168 -14.39 -0.35 -14.96
C ALA A 168 -13.45 0.03 -16.13
N ASN A 169 -12.82 -0.96 -16.75
CA ASN A 169 -12.96 -1.27 -18.17
C ASN A 169 -12.41 -2.69 -18.38
N THR A 170 -13.30 -3.64 -18.50
CA THR A 170 -12.97 -4.98 -18.98
C THR A 170 -12.70 -4.90 -20.49
N ASN A 171 -11.58 -4.31 -20.87
CA ASN A 171 -11.06 -4.51 -22.21
C ASN A 171 -10.54 -5.95 -22.27
N VAL A 172 -11.08 -6.70 -23.21
CA VAL A 172 -10.65 -8.07 -23.52
C VAL A 172 -9.15 -8.05 -23.75
N VAL A 173 -8.41 -8.78 -22.93
CA VAL A 173 -6.97 -8.97 -23.10
C VAL A 173 -6.78 -9.82 -24.35
N ASN A 174 -6.15 -9.27 -25.38
CA ASN A 174 -5.99 -9.91 -26.67
C ASN A 174 -4.59 -10.57 -26.86
N ASP A 175 -3.66 -10.36 -25.93
CA ASP A 175 -2.29 -10.87 -26.01
C ASP A 175 -1.91 -11.66 -24.75
N ILE A 176 -1.28 -12.83 -24.92
CA ILE A 176 -0.79 -13.68 -23.82
C ILE A 176 0.29 -12.99 -22.98
N ASN A 177 1.07 -12.10 -23.56
CA ASN A 177 2.08 -11.34 -22.83
C ASN A 177 1.43 -10.26 -21.97
N GLU A 178 0.39 -9.59 -22.47
CA GLU A 178 -0.42 -8.65 -21.69
C GLU A 178 -1.13 -9.37 -20.54
N TYR A 179 -1.71 -10.54 -20.78
CA TYR A 179 -2.30 -11.37 -19.73
C TYR A 179 -1.29 -11.75 -18.65
N ARG A 180 -0.07 -12.17 -19.05
CA ARG A 180 1.00 -12.53 -18.11
C ARG A 180 1.44 -11.34 -17.26
N MET A 181 1.61 -10.16 -17.85
CA MET A 181 1.92 -8.92 -17.14
C MET A 181 0.82 -8.52 -16.16
N LEU A 182 -0.45 -8.66 -16.56
CA LEU A 182 -1.59 -8.38 -15.68
C LEU A 182 -1.58 -9.31 -14.46
N CYS A 183 -1.35 -10.60 -14.67
CA CYS A 183 -1.26 -11.57 -13.56
C CYS A 183 -0.12 -11.25 -12.60
N GLU A 184 1.07 -10.90 -13.10
CA GLU A 184 2.22 -10.51 -12.25
C GLU A 184 1.93 -9.23 -11.46
N ASN A 185 1.32 -8.25 -12.10
CA ASN A 185 0.93 -7.01 -11.45
C ASN A 185 -0.16 -7.23 -10.40
N ASP A 186 -1.10 -8.13 -10.64
CA ASP A 186 -2.15 -8.47 -9.66
C ASP A 186 -1.56 -9.20 -8.45
N ASP A 187 -0.56 -10.07 -8.65
CA ASP A 187 0.16 -10.68 -7.54
C ASP A 187 0.91 -9.64 -6.70
N LYS A 188 1.58 -8.67 -7.32
CA LYS A 188 2.24 -7.57 -6.60
C LYS A 188 1.23 -6.69 -5.85
N ARG A 189 0.11 -6.33 -6.47
CA ARG A 189 -0.98 -5.58 -5.79
C ARG A 189 -1.50 -6.33 -4.58
N ARG A 190 -1.73 -7.64 -4.73
CA ARG A 190 -2.14 -8.50 -3.62
C ARG A 190 -1.10 -8.53 -2.52
N MET A 191 0.18 -8.74 -2.82
CA MET A 191 1.26 -8.75 -1.83
C MET A 191 1.33 -7.42 -1.06
N ILE A 192 1.20 -6.29 -1.75
CA ILE A 192 1.15 -4.97 -1.11
C ILE A 192 -0.08 -4.87 -0.20
N ALA A 193 -1.27 -5.21 -0.71
CA ALA A 193 -2.53 -5.12 0.04
C ALA A 193 -2.51 -5.99 1.31
N GLU A 194 -2.00 -7.21 1.23
CA GLU A 194 -1.87 -8.12 2.38
C GLU A 194 -0.83 -7.65 3.41
N SER A 195 0.11 -6.78 2.99
CA SER A 195 1.24 -6.33 3.80
C SER A 195 1.01 -5.00 4.51
N VAL A 196 -0.11 -4.32 4.28
CA VAL A 196 -0.46 -3.06 4.94
C VAL A 196 -1.49 -3.28 6.05
N ASP A 197 -1.68 -2.29 6.92
CA ASP A 197 -2.65 -2.36 8.02
C ASP A 197 -4.02 -1.86 7.58
N PHE A 198 -4.02 -0.76 6.84
CA PHE A 198 -5.25 -0.10 6.40
C PHE A 198 -5.18 0.26 4.92
N ILE A 199 -6.32 0.10 4.24
CA ILE A 199 -6.49 0.56 2.87
C ILE A 199 -7.67 1.52 2.83
N VAL A 200 -7.44 2.71 2.27
CA VAL A 200 -8.52 3.61 1.83
C VAL A 200 -8.73 3.37 0.35
N ASP A 201 -9.82 2.70 0.02
CA ASP A 201 -10.10 2.23 -1.33
C ASP A 201 -11.24 2.98 -2.03
N GLY A 202 -11.20 2.95 -3.35
CA GLY A 202 -12.20 3.57 -4.20
C GLY A 202 -11.82 4.97 -4.66
N ARG A 203 -12.19 5.28 -5.91
CA ARG A 203 -11.93 6.58 -6.51
C ARG A 203 -12.70 7.67 -5.78
N TYR A 204 -12.07 8.82 -5.62
CA TYR A 204 -12.77 10.03 -5.14
C TYR A 204 -13.90 10.42 -6.10
N ILE A 205 -15.08 10.67 -5.56
CA ILE A 205 -16.26 11.15 -6.27
C ILE A 205 -16.67 12.48 -5.67
N ASP A 206 -16.53 13.57 -6.44
CA ASP A 206 -16.75 14.92 -5.95
C ASP A 206 -18.19 15.19 -5.47
N SER A 207 -19.19 14.62 -6.15
CA SER A 207 -20.59 14.72 -5.73
C SER A 207 -20.91 14.01 -4.40
N GLN A 208 -19.99 13.20 -3.92
CA GLN A 208 -20.07 12.49 -2.64
C GLN A 208 -19.04 12.99 -1.62
N ARG A 209 -18.46 14.17 -1.89
CA ARG A 209 -17.50 14.82 -1.00
C ARG A 209 -18.17 15.14 0.34
N ASP A 210 -17.47 14.76 1.42
CA ASP A 210 -17.89 15.05 2.77
C ASP A 210 -16.66 15.30 3.66
N ILE A 211 -16.52 16.52 4.14
CA ILE A 211 -15.38 16.96 4.97
C ILE A 211 -15.43 16.44 6.41
N SER A 212 -16.56 15.90 6.84
CA SER A 212 -16.70 15.29 8.17
C SER A 212 -16.13 13.88 8.24
N LEU A 213 -15.88 13.24 7.09
CA LEU A 213 -15.36 11.88 7.02
C LEU A 213 -13.90 11.85 7.48
N LYS A 214 -13.59 10.89 8.34
CA LYS A 214 -12.21 10.65 8.76
C LYS A 214 -11.44 9.92 7.67
N TRP A 215 -10.26 10.45 7.34
CA TRP A 215 -9.23 9.83 6.48
C TRP A 215 -9.62 9.53 5.03
N ARG A 216 -10.80 9.96 4.57
CA ARG A 216 -11.28 9.79 3.19
C ARG A 216 -11.98 11.06 2.71
N GLY A 217 -12.02 11.25 1.39
CA GLY A 217 -12.54 12.51 0.79
C GLY A 217 -14.01 12.43 0.38
N SER A 218 -14.56 11.23 0.15
CA SER A 218 -15.93 11.03 -0.32
C SER A 218 -16.55 9.78 0.30
N SER A 219 -17.88 9.77 0.44
CA SER A 219 -18.62 8.74 1.19
C SER A 219 -18.58 7.35 0.53
N ASN A 220 -18.32 7.27 -0.79
CA ASN A 220 -18.14 6.00 -1.49
C ASN A 220 -16.81 5.28 -1.17
N GLN A 221 -15.82 6.01 -0.65
CA GLN A 221 -14.54 5.42 -0.26
C GLN A 221 -14.69 4.67 1.06
N ARG A 222 -13.90 3.62 1.24
CA ARG A 222 -13.93 2.79 2.45
C ARG A 222 -12.58 2.82 3.13
N VAL A 223 -12.58 2.87 4.45
CA VAL A 223 -11.38 2.63 5.27
C VAL A 223 -11.42 1.19 5.74
N ILE A 224 -10.55 0.35 5.24
CA ILE A 224 -10.56 -1.10 5.43
C ILE A 224 -9.44 -1.49 6.39
N SER A 225 -9.79 -2.23 7.45
CA SER A 225 -8.82 -2.92 8.29
C SER A 225 -8.40 -4.22 7.60
N VAL A 226 -7.20 -4.24 7.05
CA VAL A 226 -6.73 -5.35 6.20
C VAL A 226 -6.55 -6.63 7.03
N GLN A 227 -5.85 -6.54 8.14
CA GLN A 227 -5.54 -7.73 8.95
C GLN A 227 -6.81 -8.36 9.54
N GLU A 228 -7.78 -7.55 9.92
CA GLU A 228 -9.05 -8.06 10.41
C GLU A 228 -9.90 -8.66 9.28
N SER A 229 -9.84 -8.05 8.09
CA SER A 229 -10.50 -8.57 6.89
C SER A 229 -9.93 -9.94 6.48
N LEU A 230 -8.59 -10.10 6.55
CA LEU A 230 -7.91 -11.38 6.28
C LEU A 230 -8.35 -12.48 7.26
N LYS A 231 -8.43 -12.15 8.55
CA LYS A 231 -8.84 -13.11 9.58
C LYS A 231 -10.29 -13.57 9.40
N GLN A 232 -11.18 -12.63 9.05
CA GLN A 232 -12.61 -12.92 8.93
C GLN A 232 -13.04 -13.39 7.54
N GLY A 233 -12.17 -13.32 6.52
CA GLY A 233 -12.49 -13.67 5.14
C GLY A 233 -13.53 -12.76 4.47
N LYS A 234 -13.73 -11.55 4.98
CA LYS A 234 -14.63 -10.52 4.44
C LYS A 234 -14.06 -9.12 4.67
N VAL A 235 -14.47 -8.16 3.85
CA VAL A 235 -14.05 -6.76 4.02
C VAL A 235 -14.60 -6.20 5.35
N ILE A 236 -13.72 -5.75 6.23
CA ILE A 236 -14.03 -5.08 7.49
C ILE A 236 -13.64 -3.61 7.35
N THR A 237 -14.61 -2.73 7.43
CA THR A 237 -14.44 -1.29 7.35
C THR A 237 -14.43 -0.64 8.73
N LEU A 238 -13.65 0.43 8.86
CA LEU A 238 -13.74 1.37 9.97
C LEU A 238 -14.78 2.45 9.60
N GLU A 239 -15.61 2.82 10.55
CA GLU A 239 -16.57 3.92 10.41
C GLU A 239 -15.89 5.28 10.60
#